data_9b823a5a009953c1ff39226eaeb37979
#
_entry.id   9b823a5a009953c1ff39226eaeb37979
#
_cell.length_a   1.000
_cell.length_b   1.000
_cell.length_c   1.000
_cell.angle_alpha   90.00
_cell.angle_beta   90.00
_cell.angle_gamma   90.00
#
_symmetry.space_group_name_H-M   'P 1'
#
loop_
_entity.id
_entity.type
_entity.pdbx_description
1 polymer ?
#
loop_
_entity_poly.entity_id
_entity_poly.type
_entity_poly.pdbx_seq_one_letter_code
_entity_poly.pdbx_strand_id
1 'polypeptide(L)'
;LGPSGSGKSFFMNHLVRQYYEQGTHVVLVDTGNSYQGLCEMIHRRTHGQDGIYFTYTEEKPISFNPFYTDDGVFDVEKKDSIKTLLLTLWKSENEPTTKTESAELGSAVNAYLLKLQQDRSIVPSFDSFYEYMRDVYRKEMEERYIKVEKSDFNIDNFLTTLRQYY
;
A
#
# COMPACT_ATOMS: atom_id res chain seq x y z
N LEU A 1 -6.42 -27.81 11.67
CA LEU A 1 -5.04 -28.00 11.19
C LEU A 1 -4.89 -29.41 10.63
N GLY A 2 -4.61 -29.59 9.34
CA GLY A 2 -4.38 -30.89 8.72
C GLY A 2 -2.88 -31.09 8.43
N PRO A 3 -2.34 -32.31 8.56
CA PRO A 3 -0.95 -32.61 8.20
C PRO A 3 -0.68 -32.39 6.70
N SER A 4 0.59 -32.38 6.31
CA SER A 4 0.98 -32.33 4.91
C SER A 4 0.36 -33.52 4.15
N GLY A 5 -0.12 -33.30 2.93
CA GLY A 5 -0.80 -34.33 2.13
C GLY A 5 -2.29 -34.58 2.46
N SER A 6 -2.88 -33.87 3.43
CA SER A 6 -4.29 -34.04 3.82
C SER A 6 -5.33 -33.42 2.87
N GLY A 7 -4.94 -33.00 1.67
CA GLY A 7 -5.86 -32.41 0.68
C GLY A 7 -6.27 -30.96 0.94
N LYS A 8 -5.64 -30.26 1.90
CA LYS A 8 -5.97 -28.85 2.23
C LYS A 8 -5.89 -27.93 1.00
N SER A 9 -4.79 -27.99 0.28
CA SER A 9 -4.59 -27.15 -0.92
C SER A 9 -5.62 -27.45 -2.01
N PHE A 10 -5.97 -28.74 -2.18
CA PHE A 10 -7.02 -29.14 -3.13
C PHE A 10 -8.38 -28.57 -2.73
N PHE A 11 -8.76 -28.73 -1.47
CA PHE A 11 -10.02 -28.18 -0.95
C PHE A 11 -10.05 -26.65 -1.05
N MET A 12 -8.96 -25.98 -0.70
CA MET A 12 -8.87 -24.51 -0.81
C MET A 12 -8.94 -24.03 -2.27
N ASN A 13 -8.28 -24.71 -3.21
CA ASN A 13 -8.42 -24.38 -4.63
C ASN A 13 -9.88 -24.49 -5.10
N HIS A 14 -10.60 -25.54 -4.66
CA HIS A 14 -12.02 -25.68 -4.99
C HIS A 14 -12.87 -24.55 -4.39
N LEU A 15 -12.63 -24.17 -3.14
CA LEU A 15 -13.32 -23.08 -2.47
C LEU A 15 -13.05 -21.71 -3.13
N VAL A 16 -11.80 -21.41 -3.42
CA VAL A 16 -11.39 -20.19 -4.14
C VAL A 16 -12.07 -20.10 -5.49
N ARG A 17 -12.09 -21.21 -6.23
CA ARG A 17 -12.78 -21.27 -7.51
C ARG A 17 -14.28 -20.98 -7.38
N GLN A 18 -14.95 -21.52 -6.37
CA GLN A 18 -16.37 -21.26 -6.13
C GLN A 18 -16.65 -19.78 -5.82
N TYR A 19 -15.81 -19.14 -4.98
CA TYR A 19 -15.93 -17.71 -4.73
C TYR A 19 -15.73 -16.88 -5.99
N TYR A 20 -14.73 -17.21 -6.79
CA TYR A 20 -14.49 -16.55 -8.07
C TYR A 20 -15.70 -16.70 -9.03
N GLU A 21 -16.24 -17.90 -9.17
CA GLU A 21 -17.43 -18.17 -10.01
C GLU A 21 -18.69 -17.42 -9.52
N GLN A 22 -18.73 -17.01 -8.26
CA GLN A 22 -19.77 -16.14 -7.67
C GLN A 22 -19.52 -14.64 -7.85
N GLY A 23 -18.46 -14.26 -8.56
CA GLY A 23 -18.09 -12.86 -8.79
C GLY A 23 -17.30 -12.21 -7.65
N THR A 24 -16.76 -13.00 -6.71
CA THR A 24 -15.95 -12.48 -5.62
C THR A 24 -14.53 -12.17 -6.11
N HIS A 25 -14.01 -10.99 -5.78
CA HIS A 25 -12.60 -10.68 -5.94
C HIS A 25 -11.78 -11.44 -4.90
N VAL A 26 -10.81 -12.22 -5.34
CA VAL A 26 -9.97 -13.06 -4.47
C VAL A 26 -8.52 -12.66 -4.63
N VAL A 27 -7.86 -12.36 -3.53
CA VAL A 27 -6.41 -12.12 -3.44
C VAL A 27 -5.79 -13.23 -2.59
N LEU A 28 -4.75 -13.87 -3.10
CA LEU A 28 -4.06 -14.98 -2.47
C LEU A 28 -2.58 -14.65 -2.30
N VAL A 29 -2.05 -14.93 -1.11
CA VAL A 29 -0.61 -14.95 -0.85
C VAL A 29 -0.23 -16.40 -0.54
N ASP A 30 0.64 -16.98 -1.37
CA ASP A 30 0.99 -18.40 -1.30
C ASP A 30 2.51 -18.59 -1.37
N THR A 31 3.04 -19.39 -0.47
CA THR A 31 4.47 -19.72 -0.43
C THR A 31 4.81 -21.03 -1.14
N GLY A 32 3.80 -21.77 -1.62
CA GLY A 32 3.95 -23.12 -2.15
C GLY A 32 3.52 -23.33 -3.59
N ASN A 33 3.22 -22.26 -4.33
CA ASN A 33 2.70 -22.29 -5.72
C ASN A 33 1.42 -23.16 -5.89
N SER A 34 0.66 -23.36 -4.83
CA SER A 34 -0.51 -24.24 -4.80
C SER A 34 -1.67 -23.75 -5.66
N TYR A 35 -1.72 -22.45 -5.98
CA TYR A 35 -2.81 -21.81 -6.72
C TYR A 35 -2.43 -21.43 -8.14
N GLN A 36 -1.18 -21.64 -8.55
CA GLN A 36 -0.70 -21.30 -9.91
C GLN A 36 -1.58 -21.92 -11.00
N GLY A 37 -1.84 -23.21 -10.90
CA GLY A 37 -2.65 -23.91 -11.90
C GLY A 37 -4.10 -23.40 -12.00
N LEU A 38 -4.69 -22.98 -10.87
CA LEU A 38 -6.01 -22.34 -10.85
C LEU A 38 -5.97 -20.97 -11.54
N CYS A 39 -4.99 -20.15 -11.21
CA CYS A 39 -4.80 -18.84 -11.85
C CYS A 39 -4.59 -18.97 -13.35
N GLU A 40 -3.73 -19.87 -13.80
CA GLU A 40 -3.49 -20.14 -15.23
C GLU A 40 -4.76 -20.61 -15.96
N MET A 41 -5.56 -21.46 -15.33
CA MET A 41 -6.83 -21.92 -15.91
C MET A 41 -7.82 -20.76 -16.06
N ILE A 42 -7.96 -19.91 -15.06
CA ILE A 42 -8.83 -18.70 -15.09
C ILE A 42 -8.31 -17.74 -16.15
N HIS A 43 -7.01 -17.47 -16.18
CA HIS A 43 -6.37 -16.57 -17.14
C HIS A 43 -6.67 -16.98 -18.60
N ARG A 44 -6.54 -18.28 -18.92
CA ARG A 44 -6.87 -18.79 -20.24
C ARG A 44 -8.36 -18.64 -20.58
N ARG A 45 -9.26 -18.87 -19.62
CA ARG A 45 -10.72 -18.79 -19.83
C ARG A 45 -11.20 -17.35 -20.02
N THR A 46 -10.55 -16.39 -19.40
CA THR A 46 -10.90 -14.96 -19.42
C THR A 46 -10.10 -14.18 -20.46
N HIS A 47 -9.34 -14.88 -21.33
CA HIS A 47 -8.46 -14.24 -22.32
C HIS A 47 -7.49 -13.23 -21.71
N GLY A 48 -6.97 -13.52 -20.52
CA GLY A 48 -5.97 -12.71 -19.83
C GLY A 48 -6.52 -11.61 -18.91
N GLN A 49 -7.84 -11.51 -18.76
CA GLN A 49 -8.45 -10.48 -17.92
C GLN A 49 -8.32 -10.79 -16.42
N ASP A 50 -8.48 -12.06 -16.05
CA ASP A 50 -8.40 -12.53 -14.67
C ASP A 50 -7.32 -13.61 -14.51
N GLY A 51 -7.14 -14.10 -13.29
CA GLY A 51 -6.19 -15.15 -12.98
C GLY A 51 -4.74 -14.67 -13.08
N ILE A 52 -4.48 -13.47 -12.57
CA ILE A 52 -3.14 -12.88 -12.55
C ILE A 52 -2.32 -13.58 -11.47
N TYR A 53 -1.12 -14.03 -11.84
CA TYR A 53 -0.20 -14.73 -10.95
C TYR A 53 1.16 -14.06 -10.97
N PHE A 54 1.65 -13.67 -9.79
CA PHE A 54 2.97 -13.08 -9.62
C PHE A 54 3.83 -13.96 -8.74
N THR A 55 5.09 -14.10 -9.09
CA THR A 55 6.10 -14.69 -8.20
C THR A 55 7.09 -13.60 -7.80
N TYR A 56 7.21 -13.38 -6.49
CA TYR A 56 8.25 -12.51 -5.96
C TYR A 56 9.60 -13.26 -5.97
N THR A 57 10.61 -12.64 -6.54
CA THR A 57 12.02 -13.03 -6.39
C THR A 57 12.86 -11.78 -6.21
N GLU A 58 14.05 -11.89 -5.60
CA GLU A 58 14.97 -10.76 -5.48
C GLU A 58 15.35 -10.14 -6.83
N GLU A 59 15.40 -10.96 -7.88
CA GLU A 59 15.70 -10.54 -9.25
C GLU A 59 14.51 -9.89 -9.97
N LYS A 60 13.29 -10.20 -9.53
CA LYS A 60 12.03 -9.69 -10.06
C LYS A 60 11.09 -9.28 -8.93
N PRO A 61 11.39 -8.15 -8.26
CA PRO A 61 10.52 -7.64 -7.21
C PRO A 61 9.17 -7.21 -7.79
N ILE A 62 8.11 -7.45 -7.04
CA ILE A 62 6.80 -6.88 -7.34
C ILE A 62 6.85 -5.42 -6.93
N SER A 63 6.69 -4.50 -7.88
CA SER A 63 6.58 -3.07 -7.60
C SER A 63 5.19 -2.56 -7.94
N PHE A 64 4.68 -1.67 -7.14
CA PHE A 64 3.43 -0.98 -7.39
C PHE A 64 3.53 0.46 -6.88
N ASN A 65 2.80 1.36 -7.52
CA ASN A 65 2.72 2.74 -7.08
C ASN A 65 1.48 2.94 -6.21
N PRO A 66 1.62 3.15 -4.88
CA PRO A 66 0.47 3.35 -4.00
C PRO A 66 -0.31 4.63 -4.31
N PHE A 67 0.30 5.60 -5.00
CA PHE A 67 -0.32 6.85 -5.41
C PHE A 67 -0.93 6.80 -6.81
N TYR A 68 -0.95 5.64 -7.46
CA TYR A 68 -1.61 5.47 -8.74
C TYR A 68 -3.12 5.33 -8.56
N THR A 69 -3.88 6.02 -9.44
CA THR A 69 -5.33 5.86 -9.62
C THR A 69 -5.64 5.96 -11.11
N ASP A 70 -6.61 5.17 -11.59
CA ASP A 70 -6.97 5.13 -13.02
C ASP A 70 -7.60 6.44 -13.50
N ASP A 71 -8.33 7.13 -12.62
CA ASP A 71 -9.10 8.34 -12.90
C ASP A 71 -8.47 9.62 -12.31
N GLY A 72 -7.36 9.49 -11.59
CA GLY A 72 -6.73 10.61 -10.86
C GLY A 72 -7.50 11.06 -9.61
N VAL A 73 -8.52 10.29 -9.18
CA VAL A 73 -9.33 10.60 -8.01
C VAL A 73 -8.81 9.84 -6.79
N PHE A 74 -8.60 10.57 -5.70
CA PHE A 74 -8.21 10.03 -4.41
C PHE A 74 -9.40 10.13 -3.44
N ASP A 75 -10.21 9.10 -3.42
CA ASP A 75 -11.32 8.98 -2.49
C ASP A 75 -10.84 8.73 -1.04
N VAL A 76 -11.78 8.62 -0.11
CA VAL A 76 -11.48 8.41 1.31
C VAL A 76 -10.77 7.07 1.54
N GLU A 77 -11.19 6.02 0.85
CA GLU A 77 -10.64 4.68 0.97
C GLU A 77 -9.19 4.63 0.46
N LYS A 78 -8.91 5.25 -0.68
CA LYS A 78 -7.57 5.35 -1.24
C LYS A 78 -6.62 6.12 -0.33
N LYS A 79 -7.08 7.25 0.22
CA LYS A 79 -6.30 8.05 1.18
C LYS A 79 -5.97 7.27 2.45
N ASP A 80 -6.94 6.53 2.97
CA ASP A 80 -6.74 5.69 4.17
C ASP A 80 -5.80 4.52 3.89
N SER A 81 -5.87 3.93 2.70
CA SER A 81 -4.93 2.88 2.26
C SER A 81 -3.49 3.40 2.17
N ILE A 82 -3.28 4.58 1.58
CA ILE A 82 -1.96 5.23 1.52
C ILE A 82 -1.44 5.52 2.94
N LYS A 83 -2.25 6.12 3.80
CA LYS A 83 -1.89 6.40 5.19
C LYS A 83 -1.51 5.13 5.95
N THR A 84 -2.30 4.06 5.82
CA THR A 84 -2.05 2.77 6.47
C THR A 84 -0.74 2.15 5.98
N LEU A 85 -0.48 2.18 4.68
CA LEU A 85 0.79 1.72 4.12
C LEU A 85 1.97 2.50 4.71
N LEU A 86 1.91 3.83 4.72
CA LEU A 86 2.98 4.68 5.25
C LEU A 86 3.24 4.41 6.74
N LEU A 87 2.18 4.20 7.53
CA LEU A 87 2.29 3.81 8.94
C LEU A 87 2.98 2.45 9.09
N THR A 88 2.61 1.49 8.26
CA THR A 88 3.20 0.14 8.27
C THR A 88 4.68 0.15 7.89
N LEU A 89 5.07 1.01 6.94
CA LEU A 89 6.48 1.18 6.56
C LEU A 89 7.31 1.93 7.61
N TRP A 90 6.66 2.82 8.36
CA TRP A 90 7.33 3.64 9.36
C TRP A 90 7.48 2.91 10.71
N LYS A 91 6.43 2.25 11.17
CA LYS A 91 6.37 1.64 12.50
C LYS A 91 6.83 0.18 12.48
N SER A 92 7.55 -0.23 13.52
CA SER A 92 7.86 -1.63 13.76
C SER A 92 6.59 -2.41 14.15
N GLU A 93 6.59 -3.73 13.94
CA GLU A 93 5.44 -4.63 14.16
C GLU A 93 4.80 -4.50 15.57
N ASN A 94 5.59 -4.14 16.59
CA ASN A 94 5.12 -3.99 17.98
C ASN A 94 5.06 -2.53 18.45
N GLU A 95 5.24 -1.56 17.56
CA GLU A 95 5.24 -0.14 17.90
C GLU A 95 3.84 0.46 17.68
N PRO A 96 3.15 0.90 18.75
CA PRO A 96 1.82 1.45 18.60
C PRO A 96 1.85 2.82 17.91
N THR A 97 0.92 3.03 17.01
CA THR A 97 0.68 4.34 16.40
C THR A 97 -0.22 5.18 17.30
N THR A 98 0.20 6.38 17.63
CA THR A 98 -0.64 7.33 18.40
C THR A 98 -1.71 7.96 17.49
N LYS A 99 -2.77 8.48 18.10
CA LYS A 99 -3.82 9.22 17.36
C LYS A 99 -3.24 10.45 16.68
N THR A 100 -2.30 11.14 17.34
CA THR A 100 -1.62 12.33 16.81
C THR A 100 -0.79 12.01 15.59
N GLU A 101 0.01 10.94 15.62
CA GLU A 101 0.80 10.48 14.47
C GLU A 101 -0.09 10.12 13.28
N SER A 102 -1.16 9.37 13.52
CA SER A 102 -2.12 9.00 12.47
C SER A 102 -2.83 10.21 11.87
N ALA A 103 -3.22 11.18 12.70
CA ALA A 103 -3.87 12.42 12.26
C ALA A 103 -2.92 13.30 11.44
N GLU A 104 -1.69 13.47 11.91
CA GLU A 104 -0.69 14.32 11.25
C GLU A 104 -0.28 13.70 9.89
N LEU A 105 -0.08 12.38 9.83
CA LEU A 105 0.21 11.71 8.56
C LEU A 105 -0.97 11.80 7.59
N GLY A 106 -2.20 11.70 8.09
CA GLY A 106 -3.41 11.93 7.27
C GLY A 106 -3.45 13.35 6.71
N SER A 107 -3.08 14.35 7.51
CA SER A 107 -2.97 15.75 7.09
C SER A 107 -1.88 15.93 6.03
N ALA A 108 -0.73 15.30 6.19
CA ALA A 108 0.37 15.32 5.23
C ALA A 108 -0.04 14.70 3.88
N VAL A 109 -0.70 13.55 3.89
CA VAL A 109 -1.22 12.91 2.67
C VAL A 109 -2.21 13.83 1.97
N ASN A 110 -3.16 14.43 2.69
CA ASN A 110 -4.13 15.36 2.10
C ASN A 110 -3.45 16.60 1.50
N ALA A 111 -2.47 17.18 2.20
CA ALA A 111 -1.73 18.35 1.72
C ALA A 111 -0.94 18.02 0.45
N TYR A 112 -0.28 16.87 0.39
CA TYR A 112 0.39 16.40 -0.83
C TYR A 112 -0.59 16.22 -1.99
N LEU A 113 -1.74 15.59 -1.77
CA LEU A 113 -2.75 15.39 -2.81
C LEU A 113 -3.32 16.72 -3.34
N LEU A 114 -3.48 17.72 -2.47
CA LEU A 114 -3.82 19.09 -2.88
C LEU A 114 -2.71 19.71 -3.74
N LYS A 115 -1.45 19.48 -3.39
CA LYS A 115 -0.31 19.94 -4.19
C LYS A 115 -0.33 19.32 -5.59
N LEU A 116 -0.63 18.03 -5.73
CA LEU A 116 -0.78 17.35 -7.03
C LEU A 116 -1.90 17.98 -7.90
N GLN A 117 -2.99 18.44 -7.28
CA GLN A 117 -4.07 19.12 -8.00
C GLN A 117 -3.65 20.50 -8.51
N GLN A 118 -2.79 21.18 -7.77
CA GLN A 118 -2.27 22.52 -8.12
C GLN A 118 -1.15 22.46 -9.17
N ASP A 119 -0.34 21.40 -9.12
CA ASP A 119 0.83 21.24 -9.98
C ASP A 119 0.79 19.87 -10.67
N ARG A 120 0.26 19.84 -11.88
CA ARG A 120 0.13 18.61 -12.68
C ARG A 120 1.44 18.10 -13.29
N SER A 121 2.55 18.83 -13.10
CA SER A 121 3.87 18.36 -13.52
C SER A 121 4.45 17.31 -12.58
N ILE A 122 3.92 17.22 -11.34
CA ILE A 122 4.35 16.25 -10.36
C ILE A 122 3.70 14.89 -10.68
N VAL A 123 4.53 13.89 -10.92
CA VAL A 123 4.07 12.50 -11.08
C VAL A 123 3.75 11.91 -9.70
N PRO A 124 2.50 11.50 -9.43
CA PRO A 124 2.16 10.89 -8.14
C PRO A 124 2.95 9.61 -7.90
N SER A 125 3.80 9.59 -6.88
CA SER A 125 4.64 8.44 -6.52
C SER A 125 5.05 8.51 -5.05
N PHE A 126 5.60 7.41 -4.54
CA PHE A 126 6.24 7.42 -3.22
C PHE A 126 7.39 8.43 -3.17
N ASP A 127 8.21 8.50 -4.21
CA ASP A 127 9.37 9.41 -4.28
C ASP A 127 8.93 10.86 -4.19
N SER A 128 7.96 11.29 -5.01
CA SER A 128 7.46 12.66 -4.99
C SER A 128 6.73 13.00 -3.68
N PHE A 129 6.08 12.04 -3.02
CA PHE A 129 5.54 12.22 -1.67
C PHE A 129 6.66 12.39 -0.64
N TYR A 130 7.71 11.55 -0.70
CA TYR A 130 8.86 11.65 0.21
C TYR A 130 9.58 13.00 0.07
N GLU A 131 9.82 13.45 -1.15
CA GLU A 131 10.40 14.78 -1.42
C GLU A 131 9.52 15.92 -0.89
N TYR A 132 8.21 15.82 -1.09
CA TYR A 132 7.25 16.78 -0.53
C TYR A 132 7.33 16.84 1.00
N MET A 133 7.38 15.69 1.66
CA MET A 133 7.53 15.61 3.12
C MET A 133 8.83 16.25 3.61
N ARG A 134 9.94 16.00 2.90
CA ARG A 134 11.28 16.50 3.25
C ARG A 134 11.43 18.00 3.02
N ASP A 135 10.97 18.50 1.88
CA ASP A 135 11.32 19.83 1.39
C ASP A 135 10.24 20.88 1.68
N VAL A 136 8.98 20.47 1.79
CA VAL A 136 7.83 21.35 1.96
C VAL A 136 7.16 21.13 3.31
N TYR A 137 6.59 19.94 3.55
CA TYR A 137 5.76 19.69 4.73
C TYR A 137 6.51 19.87 6.05
N ARG A 138 7.78 19.47 6.10
CA ARG A 138 8.65 19.67 7.25
C ARG A 138 8.73 21.16 7.64
N LYS A 139 8.94 22.06 6.69
CA LYS A 139 9.00 23.51 6.95
C LYS A 139 7.64 24.07 7.40
N GLU A 140 6.56 23.61 6.77
CA GLU A 140 5.21 23.98 7.16
C GLU A 140 4.88 23.53 8.59
N MET A 141 5.34 22.36 8.99
CA MET A 141 5.24 21.89 10.38
C MET A 141 6.04 22.78 11.32
N GLU A 142 7.31 23.05 11.04
CA GLU A 142 8.17 23.90 11.87
C GLU A 142 7.53 25.28 12.08
N GLU A 143 7.01 25.92 11.04
CA GLU A 143 6.32 27.19 11.12
C GLU A 143 5.01 27.13 11.94
N ARG A 144 4.26 26.04 11.82
CA ARG A 144 3.01 25.80 12.55
C ARG A 144 3.28 25.59 14.03
N TYR A 145 4.32 24.85 14.39
CA TYR A 145 4.67 24.49 15.77
C TYR A 145 5.50 25.56 16.53
N ILE A 146 6.00 26.59 15.88
CA ILE A 146 6.47 27.80 16.55
C ILE A 146 5.32 28.49 17.34
N LYS A 147 4.07 28.23 16.94
CA LYS A 147 2.87 28.90 17.52
C LYS A 147 2.00 28.00 18.39
N VAL A 148 2.21 26.68 18.41
CA VAL A 148 1.39 25.68 19.10
C VAL A 148 2.30 24.59 19.68
N GLU A 149 1.92 23.94 20.78
CA GLU A 149 2.68 22.86 21.44
C GLU A 149 3.20 21.81 20.46
N LYS A 150 4.44 21.32 20.70
CA LYS A 150 5.13 20.33 19.84
C LYS A 150 4.22 19.15 19.53
N SER A 151 4.09 18.83 18.26
CA SER A 151 3.49 17.58 17.83
C SER A 151 4.33 16.37 18.26
N ASP A 152 3.66 15.29 18.69
CA ASP A 152 4.32 14.01 18.94
C ASP A 152 4.78 13.34 17.64
N PHE A 153 4.42 13.87 16.47
CA PHE A 153 4.84 13.37 15.18
C PHE A 153 6.30 13.74 14.89
N ASN A 154 7.18 12.76 14.99
CA ASN A 154 8.60 12.93 14.70
C ASN A 154 8.87 12.78 13.20
N ILE A 155 8.82 13.90 12.46
CA ILE A 155 9.06 13.92 11.02
C ILE A 155 10.47 13.47 10.62
N ASP A 156 11.47 13.74 11.45
CA ASP A 156 12.86 13.34 11.18
C ASP A 156 13.02 11.82 11.29
N ASN A 157 12.39 11.22 12.28
CA ASN A 157 12.34 9.77 12.42
C ASN A 157 11.57 9.13 11.23
N PHE A 158 10.41 9.69 10.87
CA PHE A 158 9.64 9.27 9.71
C PHE A 158 10.48 9.27 8.43
N LEU A 159 11.10 10.40 8.10
CA LEU A 159 11.93 10.55 6.90
C LEU A 159 13.17 9.63 6.93
N THR A 160 13.79 9.46 8.09
CA THR A 160 14.97 8.58 8.23
C THR A 160 14.58 7.12 7.98
N THR A 161 13.46 6.68 8.55
CA THR A 161 12.99 5.30 8.41
C THR A 161 12.54 5.01 6.97
N LEU A 162 11.83 5.94 6.33
CA LEU A 162 11.30 5.73 4.98
C LEU A 162 12.34 5.95 3.87
N ARG A 163 13.52 6.48 4.18
CA ARG A 163 14.58 6.72 3.21
C ARG A 163 15.01 5.46 2.44
N GLN A 164 14.90 4.30 3.06
CA GLN A 164 15.26 3.02 2.42
C GLN A 164 14.33 2.63 1.27
N TYR A 165 13.16 3.25 1.15
CA TYR A 165 12.18 2.99 0.08
C TYR A 165 12.19 4.09 -1.01
N TYR A 166 12.99 5.16 -0.80
CA TYR A 166 13.24 6.27 -1.74
C TYR A 166 14.48 5.99 -2.62
#